data_b6b713e835e5d6762ae8f35864e56b81
#
_entry.id   b6b713e835e5d6762ae8f35864e56b81
#
_cell.length_a   1.000
_cell.length_b   1.000
_cell.length_c   1.000
_cell.angle_alpha   90.00
_cell.angle_beta   90.00
_cell.angle_gamma   90.00
#
_symmetry.space_group_name_H-M   'P 1'
#
loop_
_entity.id
_entity.type
_entity.pdbx_description
1 polymer ?
#
loop_
_entity_poly.entity_id
_entity_poly.type
_entity_poly.pdbx_seq_one_letter_code
_entity_poly.pdbx_strand_id
1 'polypeptide(L)'
;MFSELKSVLINNPLKDMSYVDCEKWHYQQPLDQKKIEKNFFSFTNLLKSFGSKIYYLDQQEKYYDSVFPHDPSLVTNYGAIILNMGKKLRKHEPLLHKKFYESINIPILGEINTPGTVEGGDCLWIDEKTLVVGKGFRTNRSGVAQLKDMLNQYGIKVIGFDLPYFDEPDACLHLMSLISILDNNLAIVYKPFFPVELLKFLESKGFECIDIPKKDFLDSNGLAINILALSPRNVIMLEGFSKTEAILKKKGCNVQTFDGKELCIKAEGGPTCLTRPIYRK
;
A
#
# COMPACT_ATOMS: atom_id res chain seq x y z
N MET A 1 -11.41 -0.03 1.42
CA MET A 1 -10.16 -0.83 1.37
C MET A 1 -10.37 -2.30 1.77
N PHE A 2 -11.40 -2.61 2.50
CA PHE A 2 -11.65 -3.96 3.04
C PHE A 2 -12.74 -4.76 2.30
N SER A 3 -13.53 -4.14 1.40
CA SER A 3 -14.51 -4.88 0.58
C SER A 3 -13.82 -5.98 -0.24
N GLU A 4 -14.59 -6.97 -0.70
CA GLU A 4 -14.05 -8.14 -1.40
C GLU A 4 -13.19 -7.77 -2.61
N LEU A 5 -11.95 -8.23 -2.64
CA LEU A 5 -10.97 -7.95 -3.68
C LEU A 5 -11.26 -8.80 -4.93
N LYS A 6 -11.96 -8.24 -5.90
CA LYS A 6 -12.32 -8.92 -7.14
C LYS A 6 -11.23 -8.91 -8.20
N SER A 7 -10.50 -7.80 -8.29
CA SER A 7 -9.36 -7.74 -9.20
C SER A 7 -8.24 -6.84 -8.70
N VAL A 8 -7.02 -7.19 -9.06
CA VAL A 8 -5.80 -6.58 -8.56
C VAL A 8 -4.72 -6.53 -9.64
N LEU A 9 -3.99 -5.43 -9.70
CA LEU A 9 -2.76 -5.30 -10.47
C LEU A 9 -1.59 -5.65 -9.58
N ILE A 10 -0.71 -6.49 -10.07
CA ILE A 10 0.59 -6.81 -9.49
C ILE A 10 1.68 -6.64 -10.53
N ASN A 11 2.93 -6.64 -10.10
CA ASN A 11 4.07 -6.63 -11.00
C ASN A 11 5.03 -7.75 -10.64
N ASN A 12 5.51 -8.48 -11.66
CA ASN A 12 6.51 -9.52 -11.44
C ASN A 12 7.83 -8.90 -10.96
N PRO A 13 8.51 -9.53 -9.98
CA PRO A 13 9.88 -9.15 -9.68
C PRO A 13 10.76 -9.23 -10.93
N LEU A 14 11.66 -8.27 -11.10
CA LEU A 14 12.62 -8.31 -12.19
C LEU A 14 13.54 -9.55 -12.05
N LYS A 15 14.00 -10.10 -13.17
CA LYS A 15 14.88 -11.27 -13.19
C LYS A 15 16.29 -10.98 -12.64
N ASP A 16 16.61 -9.73 -12.45
CA ASP A 16 17.92 -9.24 -11.97
C ASP A 16 17.82 -8.47 -10.64
N MET A 17 16.76 -8.72 -9.84
CA MET A 17 16.61 -8.12 -8.51
C MET A 17 17.83 -8.35 -7.59
N SER A 18 18.55 -9.46 -7.77
CA SER A 18 19.78 -9.75 -7.02
C SER A 18 20.95 -8.80 -7.32
N TYR A 19 20.87 -8.03 -8.39
CA TYR A 19 21.89 -7.03 -8.77
C TYR A 19 21.48 -5.60 -8.40
N VAL A 20 20.41 -5.44 -7.62
CA VAL A 20 19.96 -4.11 -7.17
C VAL A 20 21.04 -3.44 -6.33
N ASP A 21 21.30 -2.18 -6.61
CA ASP A 21 22.10 -1.32 -5.73
C ASP A 21 21.26 -0.98 -4.49
N CYS A 22 21.51 -1.69 -3.38
CA CYS A 22 20.72 -1.57 -2.16
C CYS A 22 20.78 -0.17 -1.54
N GLU A 23 21.93 0.50 -1.58
CA GLU A 23 22.08 1.86 -1.04
C GLU A 23 21.23 2.84 -1.84
N LYS A 24 21.35 2.81 -3.17
CA LYS A 24 20.58 3.68 -4.07
C LYS A 24 19.08 3.47 -3.96
N TRP A 25 18.61 2.22 -3.81
CA TRP A 25 17.17 1.89 -3.78
C TRP A 25 16.61 1.82 -2.36
N HIS A 26 17.47 1.99 -1.33
CA HIS A 26 17.12 1.91 0.09
C HIS A 26 16.63 0.51 0.50
N TYR A 27 17.25 -0.55 -0.06
CA TYR A 27 17.00 -1.92 0.35
C TYR A 27 17.92 -2.31 1.51
N GLN A 28 17.40 -3.02 2.48
CA GLN A 28 18.15 -3.33 3.69
C GLN A 28 19.36 -4.24 3.46
N GLN A 29 19.27 -5.16 2.49
CA GLN A 29 20.29 -6.17 2.23
C GLN A 29 20.22 -6.66 0.78
N PRO A 30 21.30 -7.25 0.24
CA PRO A 30 21.30 -7.94 -1.04
C PRO A 30 20.20 -9.03 -1.09
N LEU A 31 19.64 -9.19 -2.27
CA LEU A 31 18.48 -10.06 -2.52
C LEU A 31 18.92 -11.38 -3.18
N ASP A 32 18.24 -12.47 -2.84
CA ASP A 32 18.36 -13.78 -3.49
C ASP A 32 17.21 -13.96 -4.48
N GLN A 33 17.52 -14.00 -5.76
CA GLN A 33 16.53 -14.08 -6.84
C GLN A 33 15.58 -15.27 -6.70
N LYS A 34 16.09 -16.46 -6.36
CA LYS A 34 15.25 -17.67 -6.22
C LYS A 34 14.27 -17.56 -5.04
N LYS A 35 14.72 -16.93 -3.96
CA LYS A 35 13.85 -16.70 -2.80
C LYS A 35 12.78 -15.65 -3.08
N ILE A 36 13.13 -14.58 -3.81
CA ILE A 36 12.15 -13.59 -4.28
C ILE A 36 11.06 -14.26 -5.09
N GLU A 37 11.42 -15.06 -6.09
CA GLU A 37 10.49 -15.77 -6.94
C GLU A 37 9.57 -16.70 -6.14
N LYS A 38 10.13 -17.42 -5.15
CA LYS A 38 9.37 -18.27 -4.22
C LYS A 38 8.39 -17.46 -3.37
N ASN A 39 8.85 -16.34 -2.78
CA ASN A 39 8.01 -15.44 -1.98
C ASN A 39 6.85 -14.89 -2.83
N PHE A 40 7.15 -14.40 -4.03
CA PHE A 40 6.15 -13.86 -4.95
C PHE A 40 5.14 -14.92 -5.40
N PHE A 41 5.60 -16.12 -5.73
CA PHE A 41 4.74 -17.25 -6.08
C PHE A 41 3.80 -17.62 -4.93
N SER A 42 4.31 -17.71 -3.69
CA SER A 42 3.49 -17.96 -2.50
C SER A 42 2.40 -16.90 -2.32
N PHE A 43 2.77 -15.62 -2.40
CA PHE A 43 1.83 -14.51 -2.31
C PHE A 43 0.76 -14.55 -3.40
N THR A 44 1.16 -14.73 -4.67
CA THR A 44 0.21 -14.76 -5.79
C THR A 44 -0.74 -15.94 -5.73
N ASN A 45 -0.32 -17.08 -5.17
CA ASN A 45 -1.19 -18.23 -4.94
C ASN A 45 -2.28 -17.92 -3.91
N LEU A 46 -2.00 -17.13 -2.86
CA LEU A 46 -3.03 -16.69 -1.92
C LEU A 46 -4.09 -15.83 -2.61
N LEU A 47 -3.68 -14.90 -3.48
CA LEU A 47 -4.62 -14.09 -4.28
C LEU A 47 -5.47 -14.95 -5.22
N LYS A 48 -4.86 -15.93 -5.90
CA LYS A 48 -5.57 -16.87 -6.80
C LYS A 48 -6.55 -17.74 -6.03
N SER A 49 -6.13 -18.30 -4.90
CA SER A 49 -6.97 -19.16 -4.05
C SER A 49 -8.18 -18.41 -3.49
N PHE A 50 -8.05 -17.11 -3.27
CA PHE A 50 -9.17 -16.25 -2.88
C PHE A 50 -10.14 -15.99 -4.04
N GLY A 51 -9.71 -16.18 -5.29
CA GLY A 51 -10.52 -15.95 -6.49
C GLY A 51 -10.38 -14.54 -7.06
N SER A 52 -9.39 -13.76 -6.66
CA SER A 52 -9.12 -12.47 -7.26
C SER A 52 -8.59 -12.62 -8.68
N LYS A 53 -9.14 -11.84 -9.62
CA LYS A 53 -8.57 -11.71 -10.98
C LYS A 53 -7.27 -10.91 -10.87
N ILE A 54 -6.17 -11.51 -11.32
CA ILE A 54 -4.85 -10.88 -11.29
C ILE A 54 -4.54 -10.32 -12.68
N TYR A 55 -4.17 -9.04 -12.70
CA TYR A 55 -3.55 -8.38 -13.85
C TYR A 55 -2.06 -8.21 -13.55
N TYR A 56 -1.25 -8.29 -14.59
CA TYR A 56 0.20 -8.07 -14.51
C TYR A 56 0.57 -6.79 -15.23
N LEU A 57 1.41 -5.98 -14.61
CA LEU A 57 1.97 -4.82 -15.27
C LEU A 57 2.99 -5.29 -16.30
N ASP A 58 2.92 -4.75 -17.53
CA ASP A 58 3.94 -4.99 -18.55
C ASP A 58 5.11 -4.02 -18.32
N GLN A 59 6.20 -4.57 -17.82
CA GLN A 59 7.39 -3.79 -17.50
C GLN A 59 8.61 -4.35 -18.21
N GLN A 60 9.32 -3.47 -18.93
CA GLN A 60 10.53 -3.81 -19.67
C GLN A 60 11.79 -3.12 -19.10
N GLU A 61 11.63 -2.13 -18.20
CA GLU A 61 12.72 -1.33 -17.68
C GLU A 61 13.07 -1.67 -16.22
N LYS A 62 14.30 -1.32 -15.80
CA LYS A 62 14.86 -1.65 -14.49
C LYS A 62 14.35 -0.69 -13.39
N TYR A 63 13.06 -0.67 -13.15
CA TYR A 63 12.46 0.01 -11.99
C TYR A 63 12.26 -1.01 -10.87
N TYR A 64 13.24 -1.18 -10.00
CA TYR A 64 13.22 -2.23 -8.97
C TYR A 64 12.03 -2.11 -8.01
N ASP A 65 11.67 -0.89 -7.59
CA ASP A 65 10.51 -0.65 -6.72
C ASP A 65 9.15 -0.84 -7.42
N SER A 66 9.11 -0.99 -8.74
CA SER A 66 7.85 -1.22 -9.46
C SER A 66 7.18 -2.54 -9.11
N VAL A 67 7.88 -3.45 -8.44
CA VAL A 67 7.29 -4.65 -7.81
C VAL A 67 6.23 -4.28 -6.76
N PHE A 68 6.24 -3.01 -6.31
CA PHE A 68 5.25 -2.42 -5.40
C PHE A 68 4.28 -1.48 -6.13
N PRO A 69 3.31 -2.00 -6.92
CA PRO A 69 2.43 -1.19 -7.76
C PRO A 69 1.37 -0.40 -6.99
N HIS A 70 1.45 -0.35 -5.67
CA HIS A 70 0.48 0.39 -4.86
C HIS A 70 0.59 1.90 -5.04
N ASP A 71 1.81 2.42 -5.21
CA ASP A 71 2.10 3.84 -5.09
C ASP A 71 1.83 4.70 -6.33
N PRO A 72 2.01 4.20 -7.59
CA PRO A 72 1.95 5.07 -8.77
C PRO A 72 0.55 5.54 -9.18
N SER A 73 -0.51 4.99 -8.59
CA SER A 73 -1.89 5.33 -8.96
C SER A 73 -2.87 5.18 -7.80
N LEU A 74 -4.03 5.82 -7.93
CA LEU A 74 -5.19 5.64 -7.06
C LEU A 74 -6.39 5.19 -7.90
N VAL A 75 -7.13 4.17 -7.46
CA VAL A 75 -8.34 3.69 -8.14
C VAL A 75 -9.58 4.05 -7.32
N THR A 76 -10.60 4.51 -8.04
CA THR A 76 -11.92 4.87 -7.49
C THR A 76 -13.01 4.11 -8.25
N ASN A 77 -14.25 4.17 -7.79
CA ASN A 77 -15.41 3.62 -8.51
C ASN A 77 -15.69 4.35 -9.85
N TYR A 78 -15.03 5.48 -10.11
CA TYR A 78 -15.24 6.32 -11.32
C TYR A 78 -14.09 6.19 -12.32
N GLY A 79 -12.94 5.69 -11.91
CA GLY A 79 -11.74 5.55 -12.73
C GLY A 79 -10.47 5.67 -11.91
N ALA A 80 -9.34 5.78 -12.58
CA ALA A 80 -8.02 5.88 -11.98
C ALA A 80 -7.49 7.32 -11.99
N ILE A 81 -6.70 7.66 -10.98
CA ILE A 81 -5.89 8.89 -10.92
C ILE A 81 -4.43 8.46 -10.99
N ILE A 82 -3.68 9.08 -11.90
CA ILE A 82 -2.25 8.85 -12.04
C ILE A 82 -1.53 9.76 -11.06
N LEU A 83 -0.70 9.17 -10.21
CA LEU A 83 -0.02 9.92 -9.15
C LEU A 83 1.33 10.45 -9.62
N ASN A 84 1.90 11.40 -8.90
CA ASN A 84 3.24 11.92 -9.13
C ASN A 84 4.11 11.54 -7.94
N MET A 85 5.05 10.64 -8.18
CA MET A 85 5.87 10.03 -7.13
C MET A 85 6.78 11.06 -6.43
N GLY A 86 6.84 10.99 -5.10
CA GLY A 86 7.80 11.74 -4.29
C GLY A 86 9.22 11.18 -4.44
N LYS A 87 9.37 9.83 -4.48
CA LYS A 87 10.67 9.17 -4.70
C LYS A 87 11.13 9.34 -6.14
N LYS A 88 12.25 10.05 -6.33
CA LYS A 88 12.77 10.40 -7.68
C LYS A 88 13.01 9.19 -8.58
N LEU A 89 13.47 8.08 -8.01
CA LEU A 89 13.75 6.83 -8.74
C LEU A 89 12.49 6.16 -9.32
N ARG A 90 11.30 6.52 -8.80
CA ARG A 90 10.01 5.94 -9.19
C ARG A 90 9.17 6.83 -10.11
N LYS A 91 9.68 7.98 -10.53
CA LYS A 91 8.91 8.98 -11.30
C LYS A 91 8.36 8.49 -12.64
N HIS A 92 8.91 7.45 -13.21
CA HIS A 92 8.44 6.88 -14.49
C HIS A 92 7.36 5.80 -14.33
N GLU A 93 7.20 5.24 -13.14
CA GLU A 93 6.23 4.18 -12.88
C GLU A 93 4.77 4.59 -13.15
N PRO A 94 4.30 5.81 -12.84
CA PRO A 94 2.93 6.24 -13.10
C PRO A 94 2.52 6.12 -14.58
N LEU A 95 3.44 6.33 -15.52
CA LEU A 95 3.16 6.17 -16.94
C LEU A 95 2.83 4.73 -17.34
N LEU A 96 3.46 3.74 -16.68
CA LEU A 96 3.14 2.32 -16.88
C LEU A 96 1.71 2.02 -16.43
N HIS A 97 1.31 2.58 -15.29
CA HIS A 97 -0.05 2.43 -14.76
C HIS A 97 -1.09 3.09 -15.67
N LYS A 98 -0.80 4.27 -16.21
CA LYS A 98 -1.67 4.95 -17.18
C LYS A 98 -1.94 4.06 -18.41
N LYS A 99 -0.86 3.57 -19.04
CA LYS A 99 -0.97 2.64 -20.20
C LYS A 99 -1.76 1.38 -19.84
N PHE A 100 -1.54 0.82 -18.66
CA PHE A 100 -2.29 -0.35 -18.20
C PHE A 100 -3.79 -0.04 -18.08
N TYR A 101 -4.20 1.06 -17.43
CA TYR A 101 -5.62 1.42 -17.29
C TYR A 101 -6.28 1.65 -18.66
N GLU A 102 -5.60 2.36 -19.55
CA GLU A 102 -6.06 2.58 -20.94
C GLU A 102 -6.29 1.24 -21.66
N SER A 103 -5.38 0.27 -21.50
CA SER A 103 -5.47 -1.05 -22.15
C SER A 103 -6.65 -1.90 -21.67
N ILE A 104 -7.19 -1.65 -20.49
CA ILE A 104 -8.35 -2.36 -19.92
C ILE A 104 -9.59 -1.47 -19.82
N ASN A 105 -9.60 -0.33 -20.52
CA ASN A 105 -10.71 0.63 -20.61
C ASN A 105 -11.16 1.19 -19.25
N ILE A 106 -10.24 1.41 -18.30
CA ILE A 106 -10.50 2.16 -17.08
C ILE A 106 -10.25 3.65 -17.36
N PRO A 107 -11.25 4.53 -17.15
CA PRO A 107 -11.08 5.97 -17.37
C PRO A 107 -9.98 6.57 -16.49
N ILE A 108 -9.18 7.47 -17.06
CA ILE A 108 -8.25 8.30 -16.29
C ILE A 108 -8.98 9.59 -15.88
N LEU A 109 -9.21 9.77 -14.58
CA LEU A 109 -9.90 10.94 -14.03
C LEU A 109 -9.03 12.20 -14.00
N GLY A 110 -7.72 12.00 -13.95
CA GLY A 110 -6.73 13.06 -13.92
C GLY A 110 -5.36 12.56 -13.49
N GLU A 111 -4.43 13.51 -13.46
CA GLU A 111 -3.02 13.25 -13.07
C GLU A 111 -2.58 14.29 -12.04
N ILE A 112 -1.78 13.87 -11.07
CA ILE A 112 -1.13 14.80 -10.13
C ILE A 112 0.07 15.41 -10.82
N ASN A 113 0.08 16.75 -10.88
CA ASN A 113 1.12 17.51 -11.56
C ASN A 113 2.04 18.24 -10.58
N THR A 114 3.26 18.48 -10.99
CA THR A 114 4.21 19.34 -10.27
C THR A 114 3.60 20.70 -9.94
N PRO A 115 3.78 21.25 -8.71
CA PRO A 115 4.66 20.78 -7.65
C PRO A 115 4.03 19.72 -6.73
N GLY A 116 2.81 19.25 -7.01
CA GLY A 116 2.14 18.22 -6.22
C GLY A 116 2.86 16.87 -6.33
N THR A 117 3.01 16.18 -5.20
CA THR A 117 3.42 14.78 -5.13
C THR A 117 2.43 14.00 -4.29
N VAL A 118 2.11 12.77 -4.71
CA VAL A 118 1.29 11.81 -3.97
C VAL A 118 1.79 10.41 -4.27
N GLU A 119 1.91 9.59 -3.23
CA GLU A 119 2.13 8.15 -3.35
C GLU A 119 0.93 7.39 -2.77
N GLY A 120 0.58 6.27 -3.38
CA GLY A 120 -0.62 5.50 -3.00
C GLY A 120 -0.58 4.92 -1.59
N GLY A 121 0.62 4.67 -1.05
CA GLY A 121 0.81 4.24 0.34
C GLY A 121 0.38 5.27 1.39
N ASP A 122 0.22 6.53 0.97
CA ASP A 122 -0.33 7.61 1.81
C ASP A 122 -1.86 7.77 1.65
N CYS A 123 -2.48 7.05 0.72
CA CYS A 123 -3.89 7.19 0.36
C CYS A 123 -4.75 6.06 0.94
N LEU A 124 -5.54 6.35 1.97
CA LEU A 124 -6.32 5.37 2.72
C LEU A 124 -7.83 5.64 2.59
N TRP A 125 -8.55 4.75 1.92
CA TRP A 125 -10.01 4.78 1.88
C TRP A 125 -10.61 4.32 3.21
N ILE A 126 -11.37 5.20 3.86
CA ILE A 126 -12.10 4.90 5.09
C ILE A 126 -13.49 4.32 4.74
N ASP A 127 -14.14 4.93 3.80
CA ASP A 127 -15.40 4.50 3.19
C ASP A 127 -15.43 4.91 1.70
N GLU A 128 -16.55 4.69 1.01
CA GLU A 128 -16.68 5.01 -0.42
C GLU A 128 -16.61 6.52 -0.74
N LYS A 129 -16.78 7.37 0.26
CA LYS A 129 -16.83 8.83 0.11
C LYS A 129 -15.77 9.57 0.92
N THR A 130 -14.87 8.83 1.59
CA THR A 130 -13.85 9.44 2.45
C THR A 130 -12.48 8.85 2.16
N LEU A 131 -11.61 9.68 1.61
CA LEU A 131 -10.19 9.40 1.41
C LEU A 131 -9.36 10.16 2.44
N VAL A 132 -8.61 9.45 3.26
CA VAL A 132 -7.60 10.02 4.14
C VAL A 132 -6.25 9.98 3.44
N VAL A 133 -5.47 11.07 3.55
CA VAL A 133 -4.16 11.17 2.91
C VAL A 133 -3.11 11.60 3.94
N GLY A 134 -2.07 10.80 4.10
CA GLY A 134 -0.89 11.15 4.88
C GLY A 134 -0.05 12.19 4.16
N LYS A 135 0.35 13.27 4.86
CA LYS A 135 1.27 14.28 4.33
C LYS A 135 2.63 14.11 4.98
N GLY A 136 3.66 13.95 4.16
CA GLY A 136 5.03 13.73 4.60
C GLY A 136 6.00 14.07 3.47
N PHE A 137 7.12 13.36 3.42
CA PHE A 137 8.14 13.56 2.38
C PHE A 137 7.70 13.07 0.99
N ARG A 138 6.84 12.04 0.94
CA ARG A 138 6.38 11.44 -0.33
C ARG A 138 5.13 12.12 -0.88
N THR A 139 4.25 12.55 0.00
CA THR A 139 2.98 13.21 -0.36
C THR A 139 2.95 14.61 0.24
N ASN A 140 2.81 15.65 -0.59
CA ASN A 140 2.84 17.03 -0.16
C ASN A 140 1.44 17.70 -0.18
N ARG A 141 1.36 18.90 0.40
CA ARG A 141 0.10 19.68 0.48
C ARG A 141 -0.50 19.99 -0.91
N SER A 142 0.34 20.26 -1.91
CA SER A 142 -0.12 20.54 -3.27
C SER A 142 -0.76 19.30 -3.91
N GLY A 143 -0.16 18.11 -3.71
CA GLY A 143 -0.75 16.85 -4.18
C GLY A 143 -2.10 16.55 -3.53
N VAL A 144 -2.22 16.77 -2.22
CA VAL A 144 -3.49 16.61 -1.49
C VAL A 144 -4.56 17.59 -2.00
N ALA A 145 -4.19 18.83 -2.29
CA ALA A 145 -5.11 19.81 -2.86
C ALA A 145 -5.63 19.38 -4.24
N GLN A 146 -4.74 18.91 -5.12
CA GLN A 146 -5.13 18.42 -6.45
C GLN A 146 -6.06 17.17 -6.33
N LEU A 147 -5.78 16.22 -5.42
CA LEU A 147 -6.69 15.11 -5.17
C LEU A 147 -8.07 15.58 -4.71
N LYS A 148 -8.10 16.56 -3.81
CA LYS A 148 -9.35 17.14 -3.31
C LYS A 148 -10.17 17.75 -4.43
N ASP A 149 -9.55 18.54 -5.29
CA ASP A 149 -10.22 19.20 -6.42
C ASP A 149 -10.77 18.16 -7.42
N MET A 150 -9.96 17.16 -7.79
CA MET A 150 -10.38 16.08 -8.70
C MET A 150 -11.54 15.25 -8.14
N LEU A 151 -11.52 14.93 -6.85
CA LEU A 151 -12.46 14.00 -6.24
C LEU A 151 -13.75 14.67 -5.73
N ASN A 152 -13.73 16.00 -5.56
CA ASN A 152 -14.89 16.76 -5.07
C ASN A 152 -16.12 16.62 -5.98
N GLN A 153 -15.95 16.59 -7.31
CA GLN A 153 -17.05 16.41 -8.27
C GLN A 153 -17.77 15.06 -8.13
N TYR A 154 -17.13 14.06 -7.52
CA TYR A 154 -17.71 12.75 -7.23
C TYR A 154 -18.28 12.65 -5.81
N GLY A 155 -18.30 13.77 -5.07
CA GLY A 155 -18.75 13.83 -3.68
C GLY A 155 -17.83 13.09 -2.72
N ILE A 156 -16.55 12.94 -3.07
CA ILE A 156 -15.54 12.28 -2.23
C ILE A 156 -14.79 13.34 -1.42
N LYS A 157 -14.82 13.18 -0.11
CA LYS A 157 -14.09 14.03 0.83
C LYS A 157 -12.65 13.56 0.98
N VAL A 158 -11.69 14.44 0.70
CA VAL A 158 -10.26 14.20 0.93
C VAL A 158 -9.79 14.94 2.17
N ILE A 159 -9.18 14.22 3.12
CA ILE A 159 -8.72 14.77 4.41
C ILE A 159 -7.24 14.45 4.58
N GLY A 160 -6.39 15.48 4.65
CA GLY A 160 -4.95 15.32 4.84
C GLY A 160 -4.55 15.40 6.31
N PHE A 161 -3.71 14.45 6.77
CA PHE A 161 -3.10 14.43 8.09
C PHE A 161 -1.58 14.47 7.98
N ASP A 162 -0.92 15.25 8.84
CA ASP A 162 0.54 15.30 8.86
C ASP A 162 1.08 14.01 9.51
N LEU A 163 2.04 13.37 8.83
CA LEU A 163 2.74 12.18 9.35
C LEU A 163 3.92 12.60 10.24
N PRO A 164 4.30 11.79 11.21
CA PRO A 164 5.49 12.03 12.00
C PRO A 164 6.77 11.88 11.17
N TYR A 165 7.83 12.56 11.57
CA TYR A 165 9.18 12.25 11.10
C TYR A 165 9.62 10.90 11.68
N PHE A 166 10.14 10.01 10.84
CA PHE A 166 10.61 8.71 11.29
C PHE A 166 12.11 8.53 11.06
N ASP A 167 12.58 8.68 9.84
CA ASP A 167 13.97 8.46 9.46
C ASP A 167 14.43 9.59 8.54
N GLU A 168 15.02 9.31 7.42
CA GLU A 168 15.42 10.30 6.41
C GLU A 168 14.35 10.44 5.30
N PRO A 169 14.38 11.54 4.50
CA PRO A 169 13.34 11.79 3.51
C PRO A 169 13.13 10.66 2.50
N ASP A 170 14.17 9.91 2.16
CA ASP A 170 14.11 8.84 1.16
C ASP A 170 13.66 7.49 1.74
N ALA A 171 13.78 7.31 3.05
CA ALA A 171 13.36 6.12 3.81
C ALA A 171 12.17 6.39 4.75
N CYS A 172 11.33 7.37 4.41
CA CYS A 172 10.21 7.78 5.27
C CYS A 172 9.04 6.80 5.25
N LEU A 173 8.24 6.83 6.32
CA LEU A 173 7.00 6.07 6.42
C LEU A 173 5.94 6.63 5.46
N HIS A 174 5.18 5.72 4.83
CA HIS A 174 3.84 6.04 4.33
C HIS A 174 2.79 5.94 5.44
N LEU A 175 1.60 6.51 5.21
CA LEU A 175 0.47 6.32 6.14
C LEU A 175 0.17 4.83 6.35
N MET A 176 0.23 4.00 5.30
CA MET A 176 -0.01 2.56 5.37
C MET A 176 1.13 1.77 6.04
N SER A 177 2.21 2.41 6.44
CA SER A 177 3.19 1.84 7.38
C SER A 177 2.74 1.95 8.84
N LEU A 178 1.67 2.72 9.10
CA LEU A 178 1.15 2.99 10.44
C LEU A 178 -0.28 2.47 10.66
N ILE A 179 -0.97 2.05 9.59
CA ILE A 179 -2.35 1.57 9.64
C ILE A 179 -2.68 0.60 8.51
N SER A 180 -3.47 -0.44 8.81
CA SER A 180 -4.25 -1.18 7.81
C SER A 180 -5.71 -1.29 8.25
N ILE A 181 -6.63 -1.02 7.32
CA ILE A 181 -8.08 -1.21 7.53
C ILE A 181 -8.43 -2.67 7.22
N LEU A 182 -9.07 -3.34 8.19
CA LEU A 182 -9.37 -4.77 8.14
C LEU A 182 -10.86 -5.05 7.94
N ASP A 183 -11.72 -4.09 8.33
CA ASP A 183 -13.17 -4.16 8.25
C ASP A 183 -13.75 -2.74 8.31
N ASN A 184 -15.07 -2.58 8.18
CA ASN A 184 -15.77 -1.29 8.25
C ASN A 184 -15.63 -0.56 9.60
N ASN A 185 -15.23 -1.28 10.64
CA ASN A 185 -15.07 -0.75 11.99
C ASN A 185 -13.79 -1.25 12.69
N LEU A 186 -12.85 -1.84 11.95
CA LEU A 186 -11.67 -2.44 12.53
C LEU A 186 -10.42 -2.02 11.76
N ALA A 187 -9.45 -1.47 12.47
CA ALA A 187 -8.14 -1.13 11.94
C ALA A 187 -7.04 -1.61 12.90
N ILE A 188 -5.89 -1.98 12.36
CA ILE A 188 -4.67 -2.18 13.12
C ILE A 188 -3.76 -0.97 12.92
N VAL A 189 -3.19 -0.45 14.01
CA VAL A 189 -2.37 0.78 14.01
C VAL A 189 -1.11 0.59 14.84
N TYR A 190 -0.11 1.44 14.62
CA TYR A 190 1.01 1.58 15.56
C TYR A 190 0.91 2.94 16.25
N LYS A 191 0.29 2.94 17.43
CA LYS A 191 -0.05 4.16 18.19
C LYS A 191 1.13 5.08 18.48
N PRO A 192 2.36 4.59 18.82
CA PRO A 192 3.48 5.49 19.14
C PRO A 192 3.85 6.48 18.03
N PHE A 193 3.58 6.17 16.75
CA PHE A 193 3.83 7.06 15.62
C PHE A 193 2.54 7.51 14.92
N PHE A 194 1.39 7.11 15.44
CA PHE A 194 0.12 7.39 14.77
C PHE A 194 -0.34 8.82 15.01
N PRO A 195 -0.72 9.59 13.98
CA PRO A 195 -1.19 10.96 14.17
C PRO A 195 -2.45 11.01 15.07
N VAL A 196 -2.38 11.79 16.15
CA VAL A 196 -3.45 11.86 17.16
C VAL A 196 -4.79 12.28 16.55
N GLU A 197 -4.77 13.26 15.65
CA GLU A 197 -6.00 13.75 15.01
C GLU A 197 -6.62 12.70 14.07
N LEU A 198 -5.79 11.87 13.42
CA LEU A 198 -6.30 10.74 12.63
C LEU A 198 -6.89 9.65 13.52
N LEU A 199 -6.29 9.35 14.67
CA LEU A 199 -6.83 8.38 15.62
C LEU A 199 -8.22 8.82 16.10
N LYS A 200 -8.37 10.07 16.56
CA LYS A 200 -9.66 10.65 16.97
C LYS A 200 -10.68 10.63 15.85
N PHE A 201 -10.25 10.94 14.62
CA PHE A 201 -11.12 10.88 13.44
C PHE A 201 -11.65 9.47 13.20
N LEU A 202 -10.79 8.44 13.23
CA LEU A 202 -11.20 7.05 13.04
C LEU A 202 -12.14 6.60 14.16
N GLU A 203 -11.82 6.91 15.42
CA GLU A 203 -12.69 6.61 16.57
C GLU A 203 -14.06 7.28 16.43
N SER A 204 -14.12 8.53 15.95
CA SER A 204 -15.39 9.24 15.68
C SER A 204 -16.20 8.61 14.55
N LYS A 205 -15.56 7.83 13.68
CA LYS A 205 -16.19 7.02 12.62
C LYS A 205 -16.56 5.61 13.07
N GLY A 206 -16.33 5.28 14.35
CA GLY A 206 -16.66 3.98 14.93
C GLY A 206 -15.62 2.90 14.73
N PHE A 207 -14.39 3.26 14.33
CA PHE A 207 -13.30 2.28 14.22
C PHE A 207 -12.75 1.89 15.59
N GLU A 208 -12.62 0.59 15.81
CA GLU A 208 -11.71 0.04 16.82
C GLU A 208 -10.29 0.01 16.24
N CYS A 209 -9.40 0.82 16.80
CA CYS A 209 -7.99 0.89 16.42
C CYS A 209 -7.14 0.01 17.34
N ILE A 210 -6.75 -1.17 16.86
CA ILE A 210 -5.92 -2.14 17.60
C ILE A 210 -4.46 -1.74 17.50
N ASP A 211 -3.76 -1.64 18.63
CA ASP A 211 -2.33 -1.37 18.64
C ASP A 211 -1.52 -2.65 18.35
N ILE A 212 -0.56 -2.55 17.43
CA ILE A 212 0.38 -3.64 17.14
C ILE A 212 1.46 -3.72 18.22
N PRO A 213 1.93 -4.92 18.61
CA PRO A 213 3.04 -5.05 19.54
C PRO A 213 4.31 -4.34 19.05
N LYS A 214 4.89 -3.50 19.90
CA LYS A 214 6.12 -2.74 19.58
C LYS A 214 7.23 -3.62 18.99
N LYS A 215 7.41 -4.83 19.53
CA LYS A 215 8.44 -5.76 19.04
C LYS A 215 8.18 -6.15 17.59
N ASP A 216 6.95 -6.54 17.24
CA ASP A 216 6.61 -6.95 15.88
C ASP A 216 6.76 -5.77 14.90
N PHE A 217 6.41 -4.55 15.33
CA PHE A 217 6.61 -3.34 14.52
C PHE A 217 8.10 -3.07 14.24
N LEU A 218 8.93 -3.10 15.28
CA LEU A 218 10.36 -2.82 15.13
C LEU A 218 11.10 -3.93 14.35
N ASP A 219 10.84 -5.20 14.66
CA ASP A 219 11.47 -6.35 14.00
C ASP A 219 11.11 -6.43 12.51
N SER A 220 9.98 -5.85 12.11
CA SER A 220 9.50 -5.84 10.73
C SER A 220 9.79 -4.54 9.98
N ASN A 221 10.41 -3.56 10.60
CA ASN A 221 10.50 -2.20 10.08
C ASN A 221 9.11 -1.64 9.64
N GLY A 222 8.08 -1.87 10.48
CA GLY A 222 6.70 -1.46 10.23
C GLY A 222 5.88 -2.40 9.32
N LEU A 223 6.48 -3.42 8.71
CA LEU A 223 5.77 -4.26 7.73
C LEU A 223 4.80 -5.27 8.35
N ALA A 224 4.90 -5.56 9.65
CA ALA A 224 3.91 -6.40 10.34
C ALA A 224 2.51 -5.75 10.37
N ILE A 225 2.40 -4.44 10.14
CA ILE A 225 1.14 -3.72 10.02
C ILE A 225 0.64 -3.61 8.57
N ASN A 226 1.50 -3.87 7.60
CA ASN A 226 1.15 -3.81 6.18
C ASN A 226 0.35 -5.07 5.80
N ILE A 227 -0.95 -5.02 6.04
CA ILE A 227 -1.88 -6.15 5.91
C ILE A 227 -2.83 -5.87 4.76
N LEU A 228 -2.96 -6.83 3.85
CA LEU A 228 -3.90 -6.76 2.73
C LEU A 228 -5.23 -7.43 3.12
N ALA A 229 -6.30 -6.66 3.21
CA ALA A 229 -7.64 -7.22 3.33
C ALA A 229 -8.11 -7.73 1.96
N LEU A 230 -8.47 -9.01 1.90
CA LEU A 230 -9.10 -9.65 0.74
C LEU A 230 -10.62 -9.47 0.74
N SER A 231 -11.21 -9.49 1.93
CA SER A 231 -12.59 -9.15 2.25
C SER A 231 -12.66 -8.77 3.74
N PRO A 232 -13.80 -8.32 4.27
CA PRO A 232 -13.90 -7.99 5.70
C PRO A 232 -13.34 -9.12 6.57
N ARG A 233 -12.34 -8.80 7.39
CA ARG A 233 -11.62 -9.72 8.30
C ARG A 233 -10.94 -10.93 7.66
N ASN A 234 -10.87 -11.02 6.34
CA ASN A 234 -10.08 -12.03 5.64
C ASN A 234 -8.82 -11.37 5.08
N VAL A 235 -7.66 -11.67 5.64
CA VAL A 235 -6.45 -10.86 5.45
C VAL A 235 -5.23 -11.69 5.13
N ILE A 236 -4.30 -11.08 4.38
CA ILE A 236 -2.94 -11.60 4.15
C ILE A 236 -1.94 -10.71 4.90
N MET A 237 -1.03 -11.32 5.63
CA MET A 237 0.11 -10.68 6.27
C MET A 237 1.40 -11.47 6.08
N LEU A 238 2.53 -10.85 6.39
CA LEU A 238 3.82 -11.56 6.44
C LEU A 238 3.84 -12.55 7.59
N GLU A 239 4.46 -13.70 7.39
CA GLU A 239 4.74 -14.65 8.48
C GLU A 239 5.85 -14.15 9.41
N GLY A 240 5.94 -14.75 10.60
CA GLY A 240 6.97 -14.40 11.59
C GLY A 240 6.51 -13.46 12.70
N PHE A 241 5.34 -12.82 12.58
CA PHE A 241 4.80 -11.86 13.54
C PHE A 241 3.62 -12.46 14.33
N SER A 242 3.92 -13.53 15.08
CA SER A 242 2.92 -14.37 15.75
C SER A 242 2.05 -13.65 16.77
N LYS A 243 2.56 -12.60 17.43
CA LYS A 243 1.76 -11.80 18.38
C LYS A 243 0.72 -10.96 17.65
N THR A 244 1.10 -10.32 16.55
CA THR A 244 0.17 -9.57 15.69
C THR A 244 -0.88 -10.51 15.11
N GLU A 245 -0.47 -11.67 14.59
CA GLU A 245 -1.38 -12.69 14.07
C GLU A 245 -2.39 -13.17 15.13
N ALA A 246 -1.92 -13.44 16.35
CA ALA A 246 -2.81 -13.85 17.45
C ALA A 246 -3.83 -12.76 17.82
N ILE A 247 -3.43 -11.49 17.84
CA ILE A 247 -4.33 -10.36 18.08
C ILE A 247 -5.41 -10.29 17.00
N LEU A 248 -5.04 -10.42 15.73
CA LEU A 248 -5.97 -10.39 14.61
C LEU A 248 -6.98 -11.55 14.68
N LYS A 249 -6.51 -12.77 14.95
CA LYS A 249 -7.36 -13.95 15.13
C LYS A 249 -8.34 -13.77 16.30
N LYS A 250 -7.87 -13.20 17.43
CA LYS A 250 -8.72 -12.88 18.57
C LYS A 250 -9.82 -11.87 18.23
N LYS A 251 -9.56 -10.98 17.26
CA LYS A 251 -10.53 -10.02 16.73
C LYS A 251 -11.41 -10.60 15.60
N GLY A 252 -11.38 -11.90 15.40
CA GLY A 252 -12.20 -12.60 14.43
C GLY A 252 -11.70 -12.50 12.99
N CYS A 253 -10.43 -12.17 12.77
CA CYS A 253 -9.85 -12.18 11.43
C CYS A 253 -9.43 -13.61 11.03
N ASN A 254 -9.74 -13.99 9.79
CA ASN A 254 -9.11 -15.11 9.11
C ASN A 254 -7.77 -14.64 8.53
N VAL A 255 -6.68 -15.09 9.11
CA VAL A 255 -5.34 -14.62 8.77
C VAL A 255 -4.61 -15.68 7.96
N GLN A 256 -4.22 -15.32 6.74
CA GLN A 256 -3.33 -16.08 5.88
C GLN A 256 -1.95 -15.42 5.89
N THR A 257 -0.91 -16.23 5.93
CA THR A 257 0.48 -15.73 5.98
C THR A 257 1.29 -16.28 4.80
N PHE A 258 2.34 -15.56 4.42
CA PHE A 258 3.34 -16.04 3.48
C PHE A 258 4.74 -15.58 3.88
N ASP A 259 5.74 -16.36 3.50
CA ASP A 259 7.14 -15.95 3.64
C ASP A 259 7.44 -14.77 2.70
N GLY A 260 7.64 -13.61 3.25
CA GLY A 260 8.03 -12.39 2.54
C GLY A 260 9.40 -11.86 2.96
N LYS A 261 10.21 -12.68 3.60
CA LYS A 261 11.49 -12.23 4.16
C LYS A 261 12.40 -11.63 3.10
N GLU A 262 12.48 -12.24 1.93
CA GLU A 262 13.37 -11.77 0.86
C GLU A 262 12.74 -10.61 0.07
N LEU A 263 11.52 -10.81 -0.44
CA LEU A 263 10.85 -9.84 -1.31
C LEU A 263 10.30 -8.62 -0.56
N CYS A 264 9.82 -8.82 0.68
CA CYS A 264 9.12 -7.76 1.42
C CYS A 264 10.03 -7.10 2.45
N ILE A 265 10.57 -7.86 3.39
CA ILE A 265 11.35 -7.28 4.50
C ILE A 265 12.60 -6.57 3.99
N LYS A 266 13.37 -7.21 3.10
CA LYS A 266 14.60 -6.62 2.60
C LYS A 266 14.37 -5.46 1.61
N ALA A 267 13.27 -5.48 0.85
CA ALA A 267 12.93 -4.44 -0.12
C ALA A 267 11.92 -3.40 0.41
N GLU A 268 11.53 -3.51 1.70
CA GLU A 268 10.71 -2.55 2.44
C GLU A 268 9.28 -2.34 1.90
N GLY A 269 8.64 -3.42 1.40
CA GLY A 269 7.24 -3.36 0.95
C GLY A 269 6.45 -4.62 1.31
N GLY A 270 5.30 -4.47 1.96
CA GLY A 270 4.44 -5.57 2.40
C GLY A 270 3.38 -5.99 1.37
N PRO A 271 2.44 -6.89 1.74
CA PRO A 271 1.42 -7.42 0.85
C PRO A 271 0.51 -6.36 0.22
N THR A 272 0.21 -5.25 0.92
CA THR A 272 -0.51 -4.12 0.33
C THR A 272 0.33 -3.44 -0.75
N CYS A 273 1.62 -3.24 -0.50
CA CYS A 273 2.54 -2.62 -1.47
C CYS A 273 2.68 -3.45 -2.76
N LEU A 274 2.68 -4.79 -2.65
CA LEU A 274 2.72 -5.73 -3.78
C LEU A 274 1.45 -5.69 -4.65
N THR A 275 0.43 -4.89 -4.30
CA THR A 275 -0.86 -4.86 -4.98
C THR A 275 -1.36 -3.46 -5.25
N ARG A 276 -1.98 -3.25 -6.42
CA ARG A 276 -2.92 -2.14 -6.64
C ARG A 276 -4.31 -2.73 -6.86
N PRO A 277 -5.21 -2.68 -5.86
CA PRO A 277 -6.60 -3.07 -6.05
C PRO A 277 -7.23 -2.29 -7.21
N ILE A 278 -7.87 -3.02 -8.13
CA ILE A 278 -8.57 -2.45 -9.30
C ILE A 278 -10.07 -2.39 -9.02
N TYR A 279 -10.63 -3.48 -8.51
CA TYR A 279 -12.05 -3.54 -8.21
C TYR A 279 -12.29 -4.31 -6.91
N ARG A 280 -13.11 -3.71 -6.05
CA ARG A 280 -13.66 -4.30 -4.84
C ARG A 280 -15.19 -4.23 -4.86
N LYS A 281 -15.84 -5.25 -4.32
CA LYS A 281 -17.32 -5.34 -4.29
C LYS A 281 -17.84 -5.38 -2.86
#